data_12df599ccbd3d8a9e9b4ea70802d0b36
#
_entry.id   12df599ccbd3d8a9e9b4ea70802d0b36
#
_cell.length_a   1.000
_cell.length_b   1.000
_cell.length_c   1.000
_cell.angle_alpha   90.00
_cell.angle_beta   90.00
_cell.angle_gamma   90.00
#
_symmetry.space_group_name_H-M   'P 1'
#
loop_
_entity.id
_entity.type
_entity.pdbx_description
1 polymer ?
#
loop_
_entity_poly.entity_id
_entity_poly.type
_entity_poly.pdbx_seq_one_letter_code
_entity_poly.pdbx_strand_id
1 'polypeptide(L)'
;MEQHFTVTTRFAVKTLEKALKLYTPSLREKSLADFLADKCDDLGFRDIHTDDVGNIIATKGSGSPKILLCGHMDTVPGRIRVRKEGDYLFGRGSSDAKGPLIAMLFAAASAQEKTGTVIFVGTVDEEGNATGIKSLTKDKPDVEYAIFGEPSGTNQITIGYKGRIAINLKINVENSAHASAPWLAKNAIHESSLFVNEIKNVLESGQENKKKGMMLTATLTEIKGGLSHNVTPRECDSTLDIRIPVGISCKSVEEKISKAVQEISKKQQVEAFYSIIDETEPFEAEHNSPLVRALTLGILDIEKNRPTLIRKTGTGDMNVIGNSLSIPVVTYGPGDPHAAHTIDEKI
;
A
#
# COMPACT_ATOMS: atom_id res chain seq x y z
N MET A 1 33.78 21.39 13.90
CA MET A 1 33.77 19.98 14.34
C MET A 1 32.37 19.46 14.05
N GLU A 2 32.21 18.73 12.95
CA GLU A 2 30.95 18.05 12.65
C GLU A 2 30.78 16.94 13.70
N GLN A 3 29.76 17.07 14.53
CA GLN A 3 29.37 15.97 15.42
C GLN A 3 28.78 14.86 14.57
N HIS A 4 29.59 13.83 14.26
CA HIS A 4 29.04 12.59 13.69
C HIS A 4 28.08 11.98 14.70
N PHE A 5 26.78 12.12 14.45
CA PHE A 5 25.76 11.51 15.26
C PHE A 5 25.77 9.99 15.00
N THR A 6 26.32 9.24 15.94
CA THR A 6 26.33 7.78 15.85
C THR A 6 25.00 7.25 16.40
N VAL A 7 24.15 6.78 15.52
CA VAL A 7 22.89 6.11 15.90
C VAL A 7 23.22 4.79 16.60
N THR A 8 22.94 4.71 17.88
CA THR A 8 23.03 3.41 18.60
C THR A 8 21.72 2.65 18.44
N THR A 9 21.79 1.32 18.35
CA THR A 9 20.59 0.44 18.32
C THR A 9 19.64 0.76 19.49
N ARG A 10 20.17 1.00 20.67
CA ARG A 10 19.36 1.37 21.84
C ARG A 10 18.57 2.66 21.64
N PHE A 11 19.16 3.65 20.97
CA PHE A 11 18.48 4.93 20.70
C PHE A 11 17.39 4.75 19.65
N ALA A 12 17.65 3.99 18.58
CA ALA A 12 16.67 3.68 17.53
C ALA A 12 15.47 2.93 18.10
N VAL A 13 15.69 1.87 18.89
CA VAL A 13 14.63 1.10 19.55
C VAL A 13 13.79 1.96 20.49
N LYS A 14 14.43 2.85 21.29
CA LYS A 14 13.69 3.78 22.17
C LYS A 14 12.85 4.79 21.39
N THR A 15 13.33 5.25 20.24
CA THR A 15 12.59 6.16 19.37
C THR A 15 11.38 5.45 18.79
N LEU A 16 11.55 4.23 18.29
CA LEU A 16 10.44 3.39 17.82
C LEU A 16 9.42 3.12 18.93
N GLU A 17 9.86 2.75 20.13
CA GLU A 17 8.95 2.54 21.26
C GLU A 17 8.08 3.77 21.57
N LYS A 18 8.65 4.98 21.47
CA LYS A 18 7.90 6.24 21.63
C LYS A 18 6.89 6.43 20.50
N ALA A 19 7.30 6.21 19.24
CA ALA A 19 6.44 6.31 18.07
C ALA A 19 5.26 5.32 18.13
N LEU A 20 5.47 4.10 18.63
CA LEU A 20 4.43 3.09 18.79
C LEU A 20 3.39 3.45 19.85
N LYS A 21 3.77 4.23 20.88
CA LYS A 21 2.83 4.73 21.91
C LYS A 21 1.87 5.78 21.36
N LEU A 22 2.22 6.44 20.27
CA LEU A 22 1.33 7.35 19.54
C LEU A 22 0.39 6.51 18.68
N TYR A 23 -0.91 6.58 18.95
CA TYR A 23 -1.92 5.85 18.18
C TYR A 23 -2.38 6.69 17.01
N THR A 24 -2.00 6.28 15.81
CA THR A 24 -2.19 7.03 14.57
C THR A 24 -2.89 6.18 13.51
N PRO A 25 -4.18 5.83 13.68
CA PRO A 25 -4.93 5.29 12.55
C PRO A 25 -5.05 6.36 11.47
N SER A 26 -5.29 5.93 10.21
CA SER A 26 -5.42 6.84 9.06
C SER A 26 -6.28 8.07 9.38
N LEU A 27 -5.86 9.24 8.92
CA LEU A 27 -6.40 10.57 9.19
C LEU A 27 -6.20 11.07 10.64
N ARG A 28 -5.32 10.45 11.43
CA ARG A 28 -4.99 10.89 12.83
C ARG A 28 -3.49 10.86 13.11
N GLU A 29 -2.66 11.12 12.10
CA GLU A 29 -1.20 11.00 12.16
C GLU A 29 -0.49 12.19 12.81
N LYS A 30 -1.18 13.31 13.02
CA LYS A 30 -0.58 14.57 13.50
C LYS A 30 0.39 14.40 14.67
N SER A 31 0.05 13.58 15.66
CA SER A 31 0.90 13.39 16.84
C SER A 31 2.25 12.71 16.49
N LEU A 32 2.26 11.85 15.47
CA LEU A 32 3.50 11.25 14.99
C LEU A 32 4.26 12.20 14.07
N ALA A 33 3.57 12.99 13.24
CA ALA A 33 4.20 14.02 12.43
C ALA A 33 4.93 15.04 13.31
N ASP A 34 4.28 15.56 14.35
CA ASP A 34 4.89 16.47 15.33
C ASP A 34 6.13 15.82 16.01
N PHE A 35 6.01 14.56 16.43
CA PHE A 35 7.11 13.81 17.02
C PHE A 35 8.29 13.62 16.05
N LEU A 36 8.01 13.32 14.77
CA LEU A 36 9.04 13.16 13.74
C LEU A 36 9.70 14.50 13.40
N ALA A 37 8.95 15.60 13.37
CA ALA A 37 9.50 16.94 13.19
C ALA A 37 10.52 17.29 14.28
N ASP A 38 10.17 17.06 15.55
CA ASP A 38 11.11 17.25 16.68
C ASP A 38 12.35 16.36 16.52
N LYS A 39 12.15 15.11 16.09
CA LYS A 39 13.29 14.20 15.88
C LYS A 39 14.18 14.60 14.71
N CYS A 40 13.61 15.11 13.62
CA CYS A 40 14.36 15.66 12.50
C CYS A 40 15.22 16.86 12.95
N ASP A 41 14.65 17.76 13.77
CA ASP A 41 15.40 18.90 14.34
C ASP A 41 16.56 18.43 15.23
N ASP A 42 16.29 17.51 16.18
CA ASP A 42 17.31 16.89 17.04
C ASP A 42 18.45 16.24 16.25
N LEU A 43 18.17 15.71 15.06
CA LEU A 43 19.11 15.04 14.17
C LEU A 43 19.76 15.96 13.14
N GLY A 44 19.45 17.28 13.19
CA GLY A 44 20.04 18.31 12.36
C GLY A 44 19.58 18.25 10.90
N PHE A 45 18.32 17.89 10.65
CA PHE A 45 17.69 18.09 9.34
C PHE A 45 17.40 19.56 9.10
N ARG A 46 17.13 19.89 7.83
CA ARG A 46 16.75 21.23 7.35
C ARG A 46 15.39 21.16 6.68
N ASP A 47 14.80 22.32 6.43
CA ASP A 47 13.55 22.46 5.69
C ASP A 47 12.44 21.57 6.26
N ILE A 48 12.37 21.49 7.59
CA ILE A 48 11.40 20.65 8.31
C ILE A 48 10.04 21.34 8.25
N HIS A 49 9.07 20.71 7.63
CA HIS A 49 7.71 21.24 7.55
C HIS A 49 6.67 20.13 7.35
N THR A 50 5.43 20.46 7.59
CA THR A 50 4.28 19.62 7.27
C THR A 50 3.56 20.23 6.10
N ASP A 51 3.23 19.42 5.09
CA ASP A 51 2.46 19.87 3.93
C ASP A 51 0.95 20.02 4.25
N ASP A 52 0.17 20.46 3.27
CA ASP A 52 -1.26 20.75 3.43
C ASP A 52 -2.11 19.52 3.79
N VAL A 53 -1.65 18.30 3.48
CA VAL A 53 -2.38 17.07 3.81
C VAL A 53 -1.88 16.41 5.10
N GLY A 54 -0.74 16.85 5.64
CA GLY A 54 -0.18 16.37 6.89
C GLY A 54 1.07 15.50 6.78
N ASN A 55 1.67 15.35 5.58
CA ASN A 55 2.97 14.69 5.43
C ASN A 55 4.05 15.52 6.12
N ILE A 56 4.91 14.86 6.90
CA ILE A 56 6.14 15.50 7.41
C ILE A 56 7.25 15.34 6.37
N ILE A 57 7.93 16.42 6.05
CA ILE A 57 9.03 16.48 5.07
C ILE A 57 10.22 17.12 5.75
N ALA A 58 11.40 16.54 5.56
CA ALA A 58 12.66 17.06 6.10
C ALA A 58 13.84 16.70 5.18
N THR A 59 14.85 17.59 5.09
CA THR A 59 15.98 17.43 4.20
C THR A 59 17.30 17.28 4.97
N LYS A 60 18.16 16.38 4.54
CA LYS A 60 19.51 16.17 5.08
C LYS A 60 20.54 16.07 3.95
N GLY A 61 21.76 16.56 4.21
CA GLY A 61 22.82 16.55 3.22
C GLY A 61 22.66 17.63 2.13
N SER A 62 23.51 17.63 1.11
CA SER A 62 23.46 18.58 -0.01
C SER A 62 24.09 17.98 -1.26
N GLY A 63 23.64 18.43 -2.44
CA GLY A 63 24.12 17.98 -3.74
C GLY A 63 23.35 16.80 -4.31
N SER A 64 23.94 16.15 -5.30
CA SER A 64 23.40 14.93 -5.94
C SER A 64 24.19 13.69 -5.53
N PRO A 65 23.56 12.49 -5.57
CA PRO A 65 22.17 12.27 -5.95
C PRO A 65 21.16 12.75 -4.90
N LYS A 66 19.92 13.03 -5.33
CA LYS A 66 18.78 13.32 -4.45
C LYS A 66 17.95 12.05 -4.27
N ILE A 67 17.81 11.61 -3.03
CA ILE A 67 17.13 10.35 -2.68
C ILE A 67 15.94 10.64 -1.77
N LEU A 68 14.77 10.16 -2.13
CA LEU A 68 13.59 10.14 -1.28
C LEU A 68 13.62 8.88 -0.40
N LEU A 69 13.56 9.06 0.92
CA LEU A 69 13.28 8.01 1.89
C LEU A 69 11.90 8.27 2.47
N CYS A 70 10.93 7.42 2.11
CA CYS A 70 9.53 7.63 2.40
C CYS A 70 8.94 6.44 3.16
N GLY A 71 8.06 6.69 4.11
CA GLY A 71 7.28 5.66 4.79
C GLY A 71 6.03 6.27 5.38
N HIS A 72 5.00 5.45 5.65
CA HIS A 72 3.75 5.96 6.17
C HIS A 72 3.70 6.05 7.70
N MET A 73 2.94 7.01 8.20
CA MET A 73 2.77 7.30 9.62
C MET A 73 1.53 6.64 10.23
N ASP A 74 0.56 6.33 9.39
CA ASP A 74 -0.69 5.72 9.82
C ASP A 74 -0.57 4.22 10.05
N THR A 75 -1.61 3.66 10.62
CA THR A 75 -1.77 2.22 10.83
C THR A 75 -3.24 1.86 10.67
N VAL A 76 -3.53 0.60 10.37
CA VAL A 76 -4.90 0.08 10.51
C VAL A 76 -5.43 0.28 11.93
N PRO A 77 -6.76 0.37 12.12
CA PRO A 77 -7.37 0.45 13.43
C PRO A 77 -7.03 -0.76 14.34
N GLY A 78 -7.07 -0.54 15.64
CA GLY A 78 -6.81 -1.57 16.64
C GLY A 78 -5.50 -1.34 17.40
N ARG A 79 -5.63 -0.95 18.68
CA ARG A 79 -4.46 -0.74 19.54
C ARG A 79 -3.84 -2.07 19.97
N ILE A 80 -2.51 -2.14 19.95
CA ILE A 80 -1.72 -3.20 20.58
C ILE A 80 -0.91 -2.56 21.68
N ARG A 81 -0.92 -3.15 22.89
CA ARG A 81 -0.11 -2.67 24.00
C ARG A 81 1.37 -2.74 23.65
N VAL A 82 2.04 -1.58 23.67
CA VAL A 82 3.49 -1.53 23.42
C VAL A 82 4.22 -2.21 24.58
N ARG A 83 5.00 -3.25 24.24
CA ARG A 83 5.78 -4.04 25.19
C ARG A 83 6.99 -4.66 24.52
N LYS A 84 8.05 -4.83 25.29
CA LYS A 84 9.24 -5.57 24.88
C LYS A 84 9.22 -6.95 25.51
N GLU A 85 9.35 -7.99 24.69
CA GLU A 85 9.46 -9.38 25.14
C GLU A 85 10.63 -10.06 24.41
N GLY A 86 11.68 -10.39 25.14
CA GLY A 86 12.93 -10.87 24.53
C GLY A 86 13.53 -9.82 23.60
N ASP A 87 13.77 -10.20 22.38
CA ASP A 87 14.32 -9.32 21.33
C ASP A 87 13.24 -8.63 20.50
N TYR A 88 11.96 -8.87 20.78
CA TYR A 88 10.84 -8.30 20.04
C TYR A 88 10.23 -7.08 20.73
N LEU A 89 9.82 -6.11 19.92
CA LEU A 89 9.02 -4.96 20.33
C LEU A 89 7.62 -5.08 19.69
N PHE A 90 6.61 -5.29 20.54
CA PHE A 90 5.21 -5.40 20.13
C PHE A 90 4.53 -4.03 20.12
N GLY A 91 3.65 -3.81 19.16
CA GLY A 91 2.85 -2.59 19.04
C GLY A 91 2.22 -2.46 17.67
N ARG A 92 1.07 -1.82 17.55
CA ARG A 92 0.47 -1.51 16.24
C ARG A 92 1.38 -0.57 15.45
N GLY A 93 1.76 -0.96 14.23
CA GLY A 93 2.72 -0.25 13.40
C GLY A 93 4.19 -0.67 13.64
N SER A 94 4.45 -1.63 14.52
CA SER A 94 5.85 -2.06 14.75
C SER A 94 6.49 -2.66 13.50
N SER A 95 5.74 -3.45 12.75
CA SER A 95 6.15 -3.97 11.44
C SER A 95 5.65 -3.06 10.32
N ASP A 96 4.38 -2.62 10.37
CA ASP A 96 3.70 -1.92 9.28
C ASP A 96 3.14 -0.55 9.74
N ALA A 97 3.84 0.57 9.45
CA ALA A 97 5.23 0.61 9.01
C ALA A 97 6.06 1.62 9.84
N LYS A 98 5.73 1.87 11.14
CA LYS A 98 6.53 2.78 11.98
C LYS A 98 7.95 2.25 12.20
N GLY A 99 8.15 0.92 12.25
CA GLY A 99 9.47 0.32 12.31
C GLY A 99 10.33 0.71 11.10
N PRO A 100 9.90 0.40 9.88
CA PRO A 100 10.54 0.88 8.65
C PRO A 100 10.71 2.41 8.59
N LEU A 101 9.69 3.19 8.95
CA LEU A 101 9.74 4.66 8.95
C LEU A 101 10.85 5.21 9.88
N ILE A 102 10.97 4.68 11.10
CA ILE A 102 12.03 5.07 12.02
C ILE A 102 13.40 4.61 11.51
N ALA A 103 13.50 3.45 10.85
CA ALA A 103 14.73 3.03 10.19
C ALA A 103 15.14 4.01 9.06
N MET A 104 14.17 4.47 8.24
CA MET A 104 14.40 5.49 7.21
C MET A 104 14.85 6.83 7.80
N LEU A 105 14.25 7.28 8.91
CA LEU A 105 14.66 8.50 9.62
C LEU A 105 16.14 8.44 10.01
N PHE A 106 16.58 7.34 10.59
CA PHE A 106 17.99 7.20 11.01
C PHE A 106 18.94 6.98 9.84
N ALA A 107 18.52 6.29 8.79
CA ALA A 107 19.27 6.19 7.55
C ALA A 107 19.49 7.59 6.93
N ALA A 108 18.44 8.39 6.84
CA ALA A 108 18.51 9.77 6.37
C ALA A 108 19.42 10.64 7.24
N ALA A 109 19.33 10.50 8.58
CA ALA A 109 20.20 11.25 9.52
C ALA A 109 21.70 10.95 9.34
N SER A 110 22.04 9.79 8.76
CA SER A 110 23.42 9.39 8.50
C SER A 110 23.99 9.99 7.21
N ALA A 111 23.19 10.69 6.41
CA ALA A 111 23.65 11.35 5.18
C ALA A 111 24.66 12.45 5.52
N GLN A 112 25.77 12.46 4.75
CA GLN A 112 26.85 13.42 4.93
C GLN A 112 26.66 14.62 3.99
N GLU A 113 27.10 15.80 4.45
CA GLU A 113 27.13 17.00 3.61
C GLU A 113 27.99 16.77 2.34
N LYS A 114 27.52 17.30 1.23
CA LYS A 114 28.19 17.29 -0.09
C LYS A 114 28.30 15.92 -0.76
N THR A 115 27.68 14.87 -0.23
CA THR A 115 27.67 13.54 -0.86
C THR A 115 26.33 13.17 -1.49
N GLY A 116 25.33 14.00 -1.32
CA GLY A 116 23.97 13.84 -1.82
C GLY A 116 22.96 14.48 -0.89
N THR A 117 21.73 14.57 -1.35
CA THR A 117 20.60 15.08 -0.58
C THR A 117 19.65 13.93 -0.28
N VAL A 118 19.26 13.76 0.97
CA VAL A 118 18.19 12.84 1.37
C VAL A 118 16.98 13.66 1.79
N ILE A 119 15.84 13.37 1.18
CA ILE A 119 14.53 13.90 1.55
C ILE A 119 13.82 12.80 2.32
N PHE A 120 13.62 13.00 3.61
CA PHE A 120 12.84 12.12 4.47
C PHE A 120 11.38 12.56 4.45
N VAL A 121 10.46 11.62 4.23
CA VAL A 121 9.02 11.88 4.24
C VAL A 121 8.29 10.82 5.06
N GLY A 122 7.45 11.30 5.98
CA GLY A 122 6.42 10.48 6.60
C GLY A 122 5.07 10.81 5.96
N THR A 123 4.49 9.88 5.22
CA THR A 123 3.20 10.06 4.55
C THR A 123 2.03 9.77 5.47
N VAL A 124 0.88 10.37 5.15
CA VAL A 124 -0.40 10.11 5.81
C VAL A 124 -1.31 9.24 4.94
N ASP A 125 -2.26 8.52 5.58
CA ASP A 125 -3.40 7.85 4.94
C ASP A 125 -3.00 6.80 3.87
N GLU A 126 -1.89 6.08 4.08
CA GLU A 126 -1.47 4.99 3.18
C GLU A 126 -2.44 3.81 3.26
N GLU A 127 -2.84 3.45 4.49
CA GLU A 127 -3.78 2.37 4.81
C GLU A 127 -5.24 2.71 4.42
N GLY A 128 -5.47 3.91 3.90
CA GLY A 128 -6.78 4.40 3.48
C GLY A 128 -6.84 4.74 1.99
N ASN A 129 -6.76 6.02 1.67
CA ASN A 129 -6.92 6.54 0.29
C ASN A 129 -5.59 6.96 -0.36
N ALA A 130 -4.45 6.69 0.28
CA ALA A 130 -3.11 7.10 -0.16
C ALA A 130 -3.01 8.62 -0.42
N THR A 131 -3.69 9.43 0.42
CA THR A 131 -3.80 10.88 0.25
C THR A 131 -2.42 11.55 0.32
N GLY A 132 -1.56 11.09 1.24
CA GLY A 132 -0.22 11.62 1.44
C GLY A 132 0.66 11.47 0.21
N ILE A 133 0.79 10.27 -0.32
CA ILE A 133 1.65 10.03 -1.48
C ILE A 133 1.08 10.66 -2.77
N LYS A 134 -0.24 10.68 -2.92
CA LYS A 134 -0.90 11.36 -4.04
C LYS A 134 -0.63 12.87 -4.03
N SER A 135 -0.58 13.51 -2.86
CA SER A 135 -0.20 14.91 -2.71
C SER A 135 1.27 15.12 -3.08
N LEU A 136 2.16 14.35 -2.49
CA LEU A 136 3.60 14.42 -2.79
C LEU A 136 3.90 14.27 -4.28
N THR A 137 3.16 13.40 -4.97
CA THR A 137 3.33 13.16 -6.40
C THR A 137 2.92 14.35 -7.27
N LYS A 138 1.90 15.12 -6.84
CA LYS A 138 1.46 16.34 -7.56
C LYS A 138 2.54 17.41 -7.56
N ASP A 139 3.29 17.51 -6.46
CA ASP A 139 4.37 18.50 -6.30
C ASP A 139 5.63 18.12 -7.08
N LYS A 140 5.67 16.91 -7.66
CA LYS A 140 6.80 16.37 -8.45
C LYS A 140 8.14 16.62 -7.76
N PRO A 141 8.41 15.97 -6.65
CA PRO A 141 9.65 16.21 -5.91
C PRO A 141 10.86 15.99 -6.81
N ASP A 142 11.83 16.89 -6.74
CA ASP A 142 13.08 16.84 -7.51
C ASP A 142 14.01 15.78 -6.89
N VAL A 143 13.76 14.50 -7.23
CA VAL A 143 14.51 13.35 -6.73
C VAL A 143 14.90 12.41 -7.86
N GLU A 144 16.04 11.75 -7.71
CA GLU A 144 16.60 10.82 -8.70
C GLU A 144 16.32 9.37 -8.34
N TYR A 145 16.05 9.08 -7.05
CA TYR A 145 15.80 7.74 -6.52
C TYR A 145 14.78 7.81 -5.38
N ALA A 146 14.03 6.73 -5.16
CA ALA A 146 13.14 6.64 -4.01
C ALA A 146 13.20 5.24 -3.36
N ILE A 147 13.23 5.21 -2.02
CA ILE A 147 13.12 3.98 -1.22
C ILE A 147 11.93 4.15 -0.28
N PHE A 148 10.99 3.20 -0.33
CA PHE A 148 9.85 3.16 0.56
C PHE A 148 10.11 2.23 1.73
N GLY A 149 9.82 2.70 2.93
CA GLY A 149 9.97 1.97 4.18
C GLY A 149 8.77 1.10 4.48
N GLU A 150 8.84 -0.17 4.08
CA GLU A 150 7.81 -1.17 4.28
C GLU A 150 8.40 -2.49 4.81
N PRO A 151 7.63 -3.33 5.52
CA PRO A 151 8.14 -4.59 6.00
C PRO A 151 8.52 -5.50 4.83
N SER A 152 9.81 -5.75 4.68
CA SER A 152 10.38 -6.64 3.66
C SER A 152 11.31 -7.68 4.27
N GLY A 153 11.70 -7.48 5.55
CA GLY A 153 12.84 -8.16 6.14
C GLY A 153 14.16 -7.52 5.73
N THR A 154 15.25 -7.85 6.43
CA THR A 154 16.56 -7.20 6.24
C THR A 154 17.33 -7.70 5.02
N ASN A 155 16.94 -8.84 4.45
CA ASN A 155 17.62 -9.49 3.32
C ASN A 155 16.77 -9.61 2.04
N GLN A 156 15.70 -8.84 1.93
CA GLN A 156 14.84 -8.82 0.75
C GLN A 156 14.63 -7.38 0.27
N ILE A 157 14.66 -7.20 -1.05
CA ILE A 157 14.31 -5.92 -1.70
C ILE A 157 13.02 -6.15 -2.49
N THR A 158 11.97 -5.40 -2.17
CA THR A 158 10.75 -5.43 -2.97
C THR A 158 10.91 -4.53 -4.18
N ILE A 159 10.86 -5.14 -5.36
CA ILE A 159 11.02 -4.44 -6.64
C ILE A 159 9.69 -4.24 -7.37
N GLY A 160 8.59 -4.80 -6.90
CA GLY A 160 7.31 -4.64 -7.58
C GLY A 160 6.12 -5.00 -6.72
N TYR A 161 5.00 -4.40 -7.06
CA TYR A 161 3.68 -4.61 -6.50
C TYR A 161 2.65 -4.81 -7.59
N LYS A 162 1.61 -5.59 -7.31
CA LYS A 162 0.43 -5.60 -8.16
C LYS A 162 -0.25 -4.24 -8.16
N GLY A 163 -1.00 -3.98 -9.23
CA GLY A 163 -2.02 -2.95 -9.25
C GLY A 163 -3.31 -3.44 -8.61
N ARG A 164 -4.27 -2.52 -8.49
CA ARG A 164 -5.59 -2.77 -7.91
C ARG A 164 -6.65 -1.99 -8.68
N ILE A 165 -7.78 -2.61 -8.90
CA ILE A 165 -9.05 -1.92 -9.19
C ILE A 165 -10.08 -2.45 -8.18
N ALA A 166 -10.72 -1.54 -7.45
CA ALA A 166 -11.89 -1.88 -6.65
C ALA A 166 -13.13 -1.31 -7.34
N ILE A 167 -14.13 -2.16 -7.56
CA ILE A 167 -15.40 -1.76 -8.16
C ILE A 167 -16.58 -2.02 -7.24
N ASN A 168 -17.58 -1.14 -7.30
CA ASN A 168 -18.90 -1.42 -6.81
C ASN A 168 -19.78 -1.80 -8.01
N LEU A 169 -20.40 -2.98 -7.96
CA LEU A 169 -21.35 -3.49 -8.95
C LEU A 169 -22.75 -3.43 -8.36
N LYS A 170 -23.64 -2.66 -8.96
CA LYS A 170 -25.05 -2.54 -8.56
C LYS A 170 -25.95 -3.23 -9.57
N ILE A 171 -26.79 -4.12 -9.07
CA ILE A 171 -27.82 -4.85 -9.84
C ILE A 171 -29.20 -4.38 -9.42
N ASN A 172 -30.02 -3.98 -10.41
CA ASN A 172 -31.40 -3.61 -10.22
C ASN A 172 -32.32 -4.52 -11.05
N VAL A 173 -33.44 -4.97 -10.46
CA VAL A 173 -34.50 -5.69 -11.15
C VAL A 173 -35.83 -4.97 -10.96
N GLU A 174 -36.71 -5.08 -11.95
CA GLU A 174 -37.95 -4.29 -11.97
C GLU A 174 -38.89 -4.60 -10.80
N ASN A 175 -39.06 -5.89 -10.47
CA ASN A 175 -40.10 -6.35 -9.55
C ASN A 175 -39.54 -7.27 -8.47
N SER A 176 -40.27 -7.36 -7.37
CA SER A 176 -40.10 -8.38 -6.33
C SER A 176 -41.22 -9.41 -6.40
N ALA A 177 -40.94 -10.60 -5.91
CA ALA A 177 -41.94 -11.66 -5.76
C ALA A 177 -41.88 -12.23 -4.34
N HIS A 178 -42.94 -12.86 -3.91
CA HIS A 178 -42.94 -13.66 -2.70
C HIS A 178 -42.02 -14.87 -2.89
N ALA A 179 -41.22 -15.21 -1.89
CA ALA A 179 -40.23 -16.29 -1.98
C ALA A 179 -40.81 -17.67 -2.30
N SER A 180 -42.13 -17.89 -2.09
CA SER A 180 -42.82 -19.11 -2.50
C SER A 180 -43.15 -19.17 -4.00
N ALA A 181 -43.02 -18.03 -4.72
CA ALA A 181 -43.27 -17.93 -6.16
C ALA A 181 -42.12 -17.21 -6.88
N PRO A 182 -40.90 -17.71 -6.77
CA PRO A 182 -39.66 -17.00 -7.23
C PRO A 182 -39.61 -16.80 -8.75
N TRP A 183 -40.41 -17.53 -9.51
CA TRP A 183 -40.51 -17.41 -10.99
C TRP A 183 -41.23 -16.15 -11.47
N LEU A 184 -41.87 -15.39 -10.58
CA LEU A 184 -42.62 -14.17 -10.93
C LEU A 184 -41.71 -12.92 -11.02
N ALA A 185 -40.51 -12.96 -10.45
CA ALA A 185 -39.56 -11.87 -10.54
C ALA A 185 -38.11 -12.38 -10.42
N LYS A 186 -37.16 -11.66 -11.01
CA LYS A 186 -35.74 -11.92 -10.82
C LYS A 186 -35.32 -11.57 -9.39
N ASN A 187 -34.24 -12.19 -8.95
CA ASN A 187 -33.64 -11.95 -7.63
C ASN A 187 -32.29 -11.25 -7.80
N ALA A 188 -32.20 -10.00 -7.38
CA ALA A 188 -31.00 -9.20 -7.58
C ALA A 188 -29.72 -9.80 -6.93
N ILE A 189 -29.84 -10.51 -5.80
CA ILE A 189 -28.69 -11.23 -5.18
C ILE A 189 -28.24 -12.39 -6.08
N HIS A 190 -29.21 -13.15 -6.64
CA HIS A 190 -28.87 -14.24 -7.56
C HIS A 190 -28.21 -13.70 -8.83
N GLU A 191 -28.78 -12.67 -9.44
CA GLU A 191 -28.19 -12.02 -10.62
C GLU A 191 -26.80 -11.45 -10.31
N SER A 192 -26.60 -10.77 -9.17
CA SER A 192 -25.29 -10.27 -8.76
C SER A 192 -24.25 -11.39 -8.69
N SER A 193 -24.63 -12.56 -8.17
CA SER A 193 -23.73 -13.72 -8.11
C SER A 193 -23.34 -14.20 -9.52
N LEU A 194 -24.24 -14.15 -10.49
CA LEU A 194 -23.94 -14.50 -11.89
C LEU A 194 -22.96 -13.50 -12.52
N PHE A 195 -23.20 -12.19 -12.30
CA PHE A 195 -22.29 -11.15 -12.79
C PHE A 195 -20.89 -11.28 -12.18
N VAL A 196 -20.79 -11.45 -10.86
CA VAL A 196 -19.52 -11.62 -10.15
C VAL A 196 -18.74 -12.83 -10.69
N ASN A 197 -19.41 -13.98 -10.87
CA ASN A 197 -18.77 -15.17 -11.40
C ASN A 197 -18.27 -14.98 -12.83
N GLU A 198 -19.05 -14.32 -13.69
CA GLU A 198 -18.63 -14.10 -15.08
C GLU A 198 -17.48 -13.10 -15.18
N ILE A 199 -17.54 -11.97 -14.44
CA ILE A 199 -16.42 -11.02 -14.37
C ILE A 199 -15.16 -11.76 -13.93
N LYS A 200 -15.27 -12.59 -12.89
CA LYS A 200 -14.15 -13.40 -12.39
C LYS A 200 -13.64 -14.36 -13.47
N ASN A 201 -14.50 -15.09 -14.15
CA ASN A 201 -14.14 -16.01 -15.23
C ASN A 201 -13.40 -15.30 -16.36
N VAL A 202 -13.91 -14.14 -16.82
CA VAL A 202 -13.27 -13.34 -17.88
C VAL A 202 -11.89 -12.83 -17.48
N LEU A 203 -11.73 -12.42 -16.23
CA LEU A 203 -10.46 -11.88 -15.72
C LEU A 203 -9.43 -12.96 -15.41
N GLU A 204 -9.85 -14.10 -14.87
CA GLU A 204 -8.97 -15.16 -14.39
C GLU A 204 -8.67 -16.26 -15.43
N SER A 205 -9.38 -16.28 -16.58
CA SER A 205 -9.18 -17.30 -17.63
C SER A 205 -7.77 -17.27 -18.22
N GLY A 206 -7.28 -18.45 -18.63
CA GLY A 206 -5.99 -18.60 -19.34
C GLY A 206 -4.77 -18.39 -18.43
N GLN A 207 -4.92 -18.54 -17.11
CA GLN A 207 -3.83 -18.33 -16.15
C GLN A 207 -3.39 -19.60 -15.40
N GLU A 208 -3.84 -20.77 -15.82
CA GLU A 208 -3.66 -22.06 -15.11
C GLU A 208 -2.19 -22.41 -14.88
N ASN A 209 -1.30 -21.94 -15.75
CA ASN A 209 0.14 -22.17 -15.68
C ASN A 209 0.92 -21.06 -14.95
N LYS A 210 0.26 -20.02 -14.46
CA LYS A 210 0.93 -18.93 -13.75
C LYS A 210 1.06 -19.24 -12.26
N LYS A 211 2.14 -18.75 -11.64
CA LYS A 211 2.26 -18.74 -10.17
C LYS A 211 1.17 -17.87 -9.57
N LYS A 212 0.55 -18.28 -8.46
CA LYS A 212 -0.56 -17.55 -7.80
C LYS A 212 -0.29 -16.06 -7.60
N GLY A 213 0.92 -15.70 -7.16
CA GLY A 213 1.31 -14.30 -6.99
C GLY A 213 1.36 -13.48 -8.29
N MET A 214 1.41 -14.12 -9.47
CA MET A 214 1.49 -13.48 -10.79
C MET A 214 0.14 -13.51 -11.55
N MET A 215 -0.94 -13.97 -10.91
CA MET A 215 -2.26 -14.06 -11.54
C MET A 215 -3.03 -12.75 -11.35
N LEU A 216 -3.83 -12.38 -12.36
CA LEU A 216 -4.92 -11.44 -12.19
C LEU A 216 -6.00 -12.15 -11.38
N THR A 217 -6.49 -11.52 -10.30
CA THR A 217 -7.48 -12.12 -9.42
C THR A 217 -8.61 -11.14 -9.13
N ALA A 218 -9.84 -11.64 -9.06
CA ALA A 218 -11.01 -10.86 -8.66
C ALA A 218 -11.67 -11.53 -7.45
N THR A 219 -11.80 -10.79 -6.37
CA THR A 219 -12.36 -11.27 -5.11
C THR A 219 -13.60 -10.46 -4.74
N LEU A 220 -14.74 -11.13 -4.54
CA LEU A 220 -15.90 -10.51 -3.94
C LEU A 220 -15.63 -10.27 -2.46
N THR A 221 -15.61 -9.01 -2.04
CA THR A 221 -15.29 -8.60 -0.66
C THR A 221 -16.52 -8.16 0.14
N GLU A 222 -17.53 -7.63 -0.53
CA GLU A 222 -18.80 -7.26 0.08
C GLU A 222 -19.96 -7.61 -0.83
N ILE A 223 -21.09 -8.00 -0.22
CA ILE A 223 -22.39 -8.14 -0.91
C ILE A 223 -23.51 -7.69 0.03
N LYS A 224 -24.37 -6.81 -0.45
CA LYS A 224 -25.47 -6.24 0.33
C LYS A 224 -26.76 -6.28 -0.49
N GLY A 225 -27.80 -6.92 0.01
CA GLY A 225 -29.10 -7.00 -0.65
C GLY A 225 -30.14 -7.68 0.20
N GLY A 226 -31.42 -7.47 -0.15
CA GLY A 226 -32.57 -8.06 0.55
C GLY A 226 -33.02 -7.29 1.79
N LEU A 227 -34.32 -7.18 1.96
CA LEU A 227 -34.99 -6.50 3.08
C LEU A 227 -35.80 -7.46 3.96
N SER A 228 -36.18 -8.61 3.43
CA SER A 228 -37.03 -9.60 4.12
C SER A 228 -36.72 -11.02 3.63
N HIS A 229 -36.85 -12.00 4.51
CA HIS A 229 -36.59 -13.41 4.23
C HIS A 229 -37.59 -14.05 3.24
N ASN A 230 -38.77 -13.44 3.01
CA ASN A 230 -39.84 -13.99 2.19
C ASN A 230 -40.12 -13.19 0.91
N VAL A 231 -39.24 -12.24 0.54
CA VAL A 231 -39.35 -11.41 -0.66
C VAL A 231 -38.06 -11.45 -1.47
N THR A 232 -38.15 -11.63 -2.78
CA THR A 232 -36.99 -11.55 -3.67
C THR A 232 -36.48 -10.11 -3.70
N PRO A 233 -35.17 -9.87 -3.49
CA PRO A 233 -34.62 -8.53 -3.48
C PRO A 233 -34.59 -7.89 -4.87
N ARG A 234 -34.87 -6.58 -4.90
CA ARG A 234 -34.84 -5.77 -6.13
C ARG A 234 -33.45 -5.18 -6.41
N GLU A 235 -32.66 -5.00 -5.37
CA GLU A 235 -31.35 -4.38 -5.47
C GLU A 235 -30.31 -5.25 -4.78
N CYS A 236 -29.10 -5.24 -5.34
CA CYS A 236 -27.92 -5.84 -4.74
C CYS A 236 -26.69 -5.03 -5.11
N ASP A 237 -25.92 -4.64 -4.10
CA ASP A 237 -24.61 -4.00 -4.24
C ASP A 237 -23.52 -5.02 -3.91
N SER A 238 -22.50 -5.10 -4.74
CA SER A 238 -21.37 -6.02 -4.56
C SER A 238 -20.05 -5.30 -4.79
N THR A 239 -19.09 -5.48 -3.91
CA THR A 239 -17.74 -4.91 -4.07
C THR A 239 -16.76 -6.01 -4.46
N LEU A 240 -16.00 -5.77 -5.55
CA LEU A 240 -14.94 -6.65 -6.01
C LEU A 240 -13.59 -5.93 -5.87
N ASP A 241 -12.63 -6.61 -5.23
CA ASP A 241 -11.20 -6.23 -5.23
C ASP A 241 -10.49 -7.04 -6.31
N ILE A 242 -9.88 -6.34 -7.27
CA ILE A 242 -9.22 -6.92 -8.43
C ILE A 242 -7.73 -6.60 -8.34
N ARG A 243 -6.87 -7.63 -8.26
CA ARG A 243 -5.41 -7.48 -8.16
C ARG A 243 -4.75 -7.78 -9.49
N ILE A 244 -4.04 -6.78 -10.02
CA ILE A 244 -3.53 -6.73 -11.38
C ILE A 244 -2.02 -6.98 -11.38
N PRO A 245 -1.51 -8.05 -12.02
CA PRO A 245 -0.07 -8.29 -12.10
C PRO A 245 0.61 -7.30 -13.04
N VAL A 246 1.90 -7.10 -12.83
CA VAL A 246 2.76 -6.30 -13.73
C VAL A 246 2.63 -6.78 -15.18
N GLY A 247 2.62 -5.83 -16.11
CA GLY A 247 2.44 -6.07 -17.55
C GLY A 247 0.99 -6.06 -18.03
N ILE A 248 0.03 -5.82 -17.13
CA ILE A 248 -1.39 -5.59 -17.45
C ILE A 248 -1.79 -4.22 -16.88
N SER A 249 -2.38 -3.33 -17.69
CA SER A 249 -2.84 -2.02 -17.22
C SER A 249 -4.23 -2.08 -16.61
N CYS A 250 -4.52 -1.18 -15.68
CA CYS A 250 -5.86 -0.98 -15.13
C CYS A 250 -6.90 -0.76 -16.24
N LYS A 251 -6.58 0.09 -17.19
CA LYS A 251 -7.43 0.36 -18.36
C LYS A 251 -7.84 -0.92 -19.11
N SER A 252 -6.89 -1.83 -19.37
CA SER A 252 -7.19 -3.07 -20.09
C SER A 252 -8.09 -4.03 -19.28
N VAL A 253 -8.00 -3.97 -17.96
CA VAL A 253 -8.87 -4.73 -17.05
C VAL A 253 -10.26 -4.11 -17.00
N GLU A 254 -10.36 -2.78 -16.92
CA GLU A 254 -11.64 -2.05 -16.97
C GLU A 254 -12.40 -2.33 -18.28
N GLU A 255 -11.73 -2.33 -19.42
CA GLU A 255 -12.32 -2.67 -20.72
C GLU A 255 -12.95 -4.08 -20.72
N LYS A 256 -12.28 -5.06 -20.10
CA LYS A 256 -12.81 -6.42 -19.94
C LYS A 256 -14.03 -6.47 -19.02
N ILE A 257 -13.99 -5.74 -17.89
CA ILE A 257 -15.11 -5.64 -16.96
C ILE A 257 -16.33 -5.01 -17.65
N SER A 258 -16.12 -3.88 -18.34
CA SER A 258 -17.17 -3.18 -19.07
C SER A 258 -17.86 -4.09 -20.09
N LYS A 259 -17.06 -4.80 -20.90
CA LYS A 259 -17.58 -5.76 -21.88
C LYS A 259 -18.37 -6.89 -21.22
N ALA A 260 -17.82 -7.51 -20.16
CA ALA A 260 -18.48 -8.58 -19.43
C ALA A 260 -19.82 -8.12 -18.84
N VAL A 261 -19.87 -6.96 -18.19
CA VAL A 261 -21.09 -6.40 -17.62
C VAL A 261 -22.14 -6.17 -18.71
N GLN A 262 -21.76 -5.59 -19.86
CA GLN A 262 -22.67 -5.35 -20.98
C GLN A 262 -23.23 -6.66 -21.59
N GLU A 263 -22.39 -7.67 -21.79
CA GLU A 263 -22.79 -8.97 -22.34
C GLU A 263 -23.75 -9.71 -21.42
N ILE A 264 -23.46 -9.71 -20.11
CA ILE A 264 -24.33 -10.37 -19.11
C ILE A 264 -25.65 -9.62 -18.97
N SER A 265 -25.64 -8.27 -18.91
CA SER A 265 -26.84 -7.45 -18.85
C SER A 265 -27.80 -7.79 -20.00
N LYS A 266 -27.28 -7.91 -21.24
CA LYS A 266 -28.08 -8.31 -22.40
C LYS A 266 -28.63 -9.73 -22.26
N LYS A 267 -27.77 -10.69 -21.88
CA LYS A 267 -28.14 -12.10 -21.72
C LYS A 267 -29.18 -12.32 -20.64
N GLN A 268 -28.98 -11.67 -19.50
CA GLN A 268 -29.88 -11.80 -18.35
C GLN A 268 -31.07 -10.84 -18.40
N GLN A 269 -31.07 -9.85 -19.30
CA GLN A 269 -32.09 -8.78 -19.32
C GLN A 269 -32.26 -8.15 -17.93
N VAL A 270 -31.12 -7.70 -17.35
CA VAL A 270 -31.03 -7.10 -16.03
C VAL A 270 -30.21 -5.82 -16.13
N GLU A 271 -30.66 -4.79 -15.46
CA GLU A 271 -29.94 -3.52 -15.38
C GLU A 271 -28.78 -3.66 -14.39
N ALA A 272 -27.57 -3.44 -14.88
CA ALA A 272 -26.34 -3.51 -14.08
C ALA A 272 -25.46 -2.29 -14.33
N PHE A 273 -24.97 -1.71 -13.26
CA PHE A 273 -24.02 -0.58 -13.27
C PHE A 273 -22.79 -0.95 -12.45
N TYR A 274 -21.63 -0.48 -12.86
CA TYR A 274 -20.47 -0.50 -11.99
C TYR A 274 -19.81 0.87 -11.91
N SER A 275 -19.13 1.11 -10.79
CA SER A 275 -18.27 2.28 -10.59
C SER A 275 -16.93 1.85 -10.02
N ILE A 276 -15.87 2.51 -10.43
CA ILE A 276 -14.55 2.32 -9.84
C ILE A 276 -14.52 3.10 -8.53
N ILE A 277 -14.17 2.40 -7.43
CA ILE A 277 -14.02 2.96 -6.09
C ILE A 277 -12.58 3.43 -5.89
N ASP A 278 -11.63 2.60 -6.36
CA ASP A 278 -10.19 2.84 -6.22
C ASP A 278 -9.44 2.19 -7.38
N GLU A 279 -8.34 2.83 -7.80
CA GLU A 279 -7.50 2.38 -8.89
C GLU A 279 -6.04 2.71 -8.64
N THR A 280 -5.18 1.71 -8.82
CA THR A 280 -3.73 1.86 -8.71
C THR A 280 -3.04 0.98 -9.75
N GLU A 281 -2.27 1.55 -10.65
CA GLU A 281 -1.50 0.80 -11.66
C GLU A 281 -0.45 -0.11 -11.02
N PRO A 282 -0.17 -1.31 -11.56
CA PRO A 282 0.95 -2.13 -11.11
C PRO A 282 2.28 -1.43 -11.42
N PHE A 283 3.29 -1.72 -10.59
CA PHE A 283 4.63 -1.18 -10.80
C PHE A 283 5.70 -2.24 -10.56
N GLU A 284 6.75 -2.20 -11.37
CA GLU A 284 7.96 -3.00 -11.17
C GLU A 284 9.20 -2.20 -11.58
N ALA A 285 10.17 -2.13 -10.66
CA ALA A 285 11.48 -1.54 -10.89
C ALA A 285 12.39 -2.46 -11.73
N GLU A 286 13.29 -1.88 -12.48
CA GLU A 286 14.32 -2.66 -13.18
C GLU A 286 15.24 -3.38 -12.18
N HIS A 287 15.42 -4.70 -12.39
CA HIS A 287 16.21 -5.58 -11.51
C HIS A 287 17.66 -5.16 -11.34
N ASN A 288 18.22 -4.46 -12.32
CA ASN A 288 19.61 -4.03 -12.36
C ASN A 288 19.78 -2.51 -12.31
N SER A 289 18.75 -1.78 -11.86
CA SER A 289 18.83 -0.34 -11.68
C SER A 289 19.99 0.04 -10.75
N PRO A 290 20.57 1.24 -10.88
CA PRO A 290 21.60 1.72 -9.96
C PRO A 290 21.21 1.60 -8.49
N LEU A 291 19.94 1.89 -8.17
CA LEU A 291 19.39 1.81 -6.82
C LEU A 291 19.39 0.37 -6.28
N VAL A 292 18.88 -0.59 -7.06
CA VAL A 292 18.86 -2.01 -6.67
C VAL A 292 20.28 -2.54 -6.46
N ARG A 293 21.23 -2.15 -7.30
CA ARG A 293 22.65 -2.53 -7.14
C ARG A 293 23.27 -1.96 -5.88
N ALA A 294 23.06 -0.66 -5.62
CA ALA A 294 23.61 0.01 -4.43
C ALA A 294 23.04 -0.62 -3.15
N LEU A 295 21.73 -0.83 -3.08
CA LEU A 295 21.10 -1.46 -1.93
C LEU A 295 21.53 -2.92 -1.75
N THR A 296 21.67 -3.68 -2.85
CA THR A 296 22.21 -5.05 -2.82
C THR A 296 23.62 -5.10 -2.22
N LEU A 297 24.48 -4.18 -2.60
CA LEU A 297 25.85 -4.09 -2.06
C LEU A 297 25.86 -3.73 -0.57
N GLY A 298 25.03 -2.76 -0.16
CA GLY A 298 24.88 -2.38 1.24
C GLY A 298 24.37 -3.53 2.11
N ILE A 299 23.34 -4.26 1.66
CA ILE A 299 22.81 -5.43 2.37
C ILE A 299 23.87 -6.54 2.44
N LEU A 300 24.54 -6.84 1.32
CA LEU A 300 25.59 -7.86 1.27
C LEU A 300 26.75 -7.55 2.23
N ASP A 301 27.11 -6.26 2.38
CA ASP A 301 28.15 -5.86 3.31
C ASP A 301 27.76 -6.09 4.78
N ILE A 302 26.51 -5.86 5.13
CA ILE A 302 26.00 -6.00 6.52
C ILE A 302 25.62 -7.45 6.83
N GLU A 303 24.75 -8.04 6.02
CA GLU A 303 24.14 -9.36 6.24
C GLU A 303 25.05 -10.52 5.78
N LYS A 304 26.11 -10.23 5.03
CA LYS A 304 27.02 -11.20 4.38
C LYS A 304 26.32 -12.18 3.43
N ASN A 305 25.07 -11.92 3.10
CA ASN A 305 24.25 -12.68 2.17
C ASN A 305 23.63 -11.74 1.11
N ARG A 306 23.52 -12.24 -0.12
CA ARG A 306 22.90 -11.48 -1.19
C ARG A 306 21.37 -11.41 -0.96
N PRO A 307 20.74 -10.23 -1.02
CA PRO A 307 19.30 -10.11 -0.86
C PRO A 307 18.54 -10.79 -2.00
N THR A 308 17.33 -11.23 -1.68
CA THR A 308 16.37 -11.73 -2.66
C THR A 308 15.52 -10.58 -3.18
N LEU A 309 15.37 -10.48 -4.50
CA LEU A 309 14.43 -9.54 -5.12
C LEU A 309 13.04 -10.16 -5.14
N ILE A 310 12.08 -9.49 -4.51
CA ILE A 310 10.70 -10.00 -4.39
C ILE A 310 9.68 -9.08 -5.04
N ARG A 311 8.51 -9.65 -5.31
CA ARG A 311 7.29 -8.93 -5.73
C ARG A 311 6.19 -9.25 -4.74
N LYS A 312 5.48 -8.21 -4.30
CA LYS A 312 4.34 -8.34 -3.39
C LYS A 312 3.02 -8.37 -4.17
N THR A 313 2.02 -9.00 -3.59
CA THR A 313 0.67 -9.11 -4.18
C THR A 313 -0.26 -7.96 -3.79
N GLY A 314 0.16 -7.12 -2.83
CA GLY A 314 -0.51 -5.89 -2.44
C GLY A 314 -0.24 -4.73 -3.40
N THR A 315 -0.73 -3.57 -3.05
CA THR A 315 -0.37 -2.24 -3.57
C THR A 315 0.27 -1.43 -2.46
N GLY A 316 0.93 -0.34 -2.78
CA GLY A 316 1.49 0.59 -1.80
C GLY A 316 1.96 1.88 -2.48
N ASP A 317 2.49 2.80 -1.70
CA ASP A 317 2.98 4.11 -2.15
C ASP A 317 4.02 4.02 -3.29
N MET A 318 4.79 2.92 -3.34
CA MET A 318 5.73 2.64 -4.42
C MET A 318 5.07 2.62 -5.81
N ASN A 319 3.83 2.11 -5.92
CA ASN A 319 3.09 2.09 -7.19
C ASN A 319 2.85 3.52 -7.69
N VAL A 320 2.43 4.41 -6.79
CA VAL A 320 2.06 5.79 -7.14
C VAL A 320 3.27 6.58 -7.63
N ILE A 321 4.34 6.59 -6.85
CA ILE A 321 5.58 7.30 -7.21
C ILE A 321 6.24 6.71 -8.45
N GLY A 322 6.37 5.37 -8.51
CA GLY A 322 7.06 4.70 -9.60
C GLY A 322 6.40 4.94 -10.96
N ASN A 323 5.06 4.92 -11.01
CA ASN A 323 4.33 5.22 -12.23
C ASN A 323 4.33 6.72 -12.60
N SER A 324 4.50 7.62 -11.61
CA SER A 324 4.38 9.07 -11.84
C SER A 324 5.70 9.75 -12.17
N LEU A 325 6.81 9.37 -11.52
CA LEU A 325 8.09 10.10 -11.64
C LEU A 325 9.08 9.45 -12.60
N SER A 326 8.86 8.21 -13.05
CA SER A 326 9.76 7.48 -13.97
C SER A 326 11.21 7.40 -13.45
N ILE A 327 11.40 7.27 -12.13
CA ILE A 327 12.68 7.11 -11.46
C ILE A 327 12.82 5.67 -10.91
N PRO A 328 14.05 5.20 -10.62
CA PRO A 328 14.23 3.94 -9.89
C PRO A 328 13.63 4.03 -8.49
N VAL A 329 12.69 3.12 -8.20
CA VAL A 329 12.00 3.03 -6.91
C VAL A 329 12.07 1.61 -6.40
N VAL A 330 12.30 1.41 -5.11
CA VAL A 330 12.23 0.11 -4.44
C VAL A 330 11.58 0.26 -3.07
N THR A 331 11.17 -0.86 -2.50
CA THR A 331 10.72 -0.93 -1.11
C THR A 331 11.69 -1.78 -0.31
N TYR A 332 12.08 -1.27 0.85
CA TYR A 332 12.99 -1.95 1.78
C TYR A 332 12.74 -1.47 3.21
N GLY A 333 12.73 -2.39 4.16
CA GLY A 333 12.63 -2.03 5.57
C GLY A 333 12.57 -3.26 6.46
N PRO A 334 12.89 -3.12 7.74
CA PRO A 334 12.77 -4.20 8.73
C PRO A 334 11.31 -4.59 8.94
N GLY A 335 11.08 -5.71 9.59
CA GLY A 335 9.76 -6.24 9.90
C GLY A 335 9.35 -7.40 9.00
N ASP A 336 8.47 -8.24 9.55
CA ASP A 336 7.88 -9.36 8.83
C ASP A 336 6.54 -8.92 8.21
N PRO A 337 6.39 -8.99 6.88
CA PRO A 337 5.11 -8.63 6.24
C PRO A 337 3.94 -9.52 6.69
N HIS A 338 4.21 -10.73 7.20
CA HIS A 338 3.17 -11.60 7.74
C HIS A 338 2.69 -11.19 9.13
N ALA A 339 3.44 -10.35 9.84
CA ALA A 339 3.03 -9.77 11.12
C ALA A 339 2.14 -8.52 10.93
N ALA A 340 2.16 -7.90 9.75
CA ALA A 340 1.35 -6.74 9.42
C ALA A 340 -0.15 -7.01 9.66
N HIS A 341 -0.85 -6.02 10.22
CA HIS A 341 -2.30 -6.05 10.52
C HIS A 341 -2.76 -7.13 11.53
N THR A 342 -1.86 -7.95 12.06
CA THR A 342 -2.22 -8.97 13.07
C THR A 342 -2.42 -8.37 14.46
N ILE A 343 -2.99 -9.16 15.38
CA ILE A 343 -3.14 -8.75 16.80
C ILE A 343 -1.83 -8.88 17.59
N ASP A 344 -0.85 -9.60 17.07
CA ASP A 344 0.47 -9.86 17.67
C ASP A 344 1.60 -9.20 16.85
N GLU A 345 1.30 -8.07 16.22
CA GLU A 345 2.26 -7.33 15.41
C GLU A 345 3.49 -6.94 16.24
N LYS A 346 4.67 -7.26 15.69
CA LYS A 346 5.98 -7.06 16.33
C LYS A 346 7.09 -6.88 15.32
N ILE A 347 8.19 -6.32 15.77
CA ILE A 347 9.45 -6.19 15.06
C ILE A 347 10.61 -6.65 15.93
#